data_efc1d9d76d40ea57aa96a958eda2983f
#
_entry.id   efc1d9d76d40ea57aa96a958eda2983f
#
_cell.length_a   1.000
_cell.length_b   1.000
_cell.length_c   1.000
_cell.angle_alpha   90.00
_cell.angle_beta   90.00
_cell.angle_gamma   90.00
#
_symmetry.space_group_name_H-M   'P 1'
#
loop_
_entity.id
_entity.type
_entity.pdbx_description
1 polymer ?
#
loop_
_entity_poly.entity_id
_entity_poly.type
_entity_poly.pdbx_seq_one_letter_code
_entity_poly.pdbx_strand_id
1 'polypeptide(L)'
;GLAHIDQISKNNNIKEDVNRILSKGEKFHILPQYRSDNKQILSEIFGEDKWQNYISMDLIRSVIAQRSIKSELEVGEIIDAMVVTKSMHEMAMMNTKPGKTEQEIVVELVSLVHSKGIRLAYPSIFTVRGEILHNQSYGSTLQDGQLLLHDGGAESKEHYATDITRTYPVTGRFSSKQKSIYEIVLKMQEDVIQSLSPEVKYLDMHRLASRICIEGLKSMGIMKGNTEDAIDAGAHALFFPHGLGHMLGLDVHDMEALGEDNVGYDS
;
A
#
# COMPACT_ATOMS: atom_id res chain seq x y z
N GLY A 1 29.33 -13.93 5.48
CA GLY A 1 28.80 -13.09 4.41
C GLY A 1 27.61 -12.28 4.90
N LEU A 2 27.26 -11.21 4.23
CA LEU A 2 26.15 -10.30 4.61
C LEU A 2 24.78 -10.97 4.75
N ALA A 3 24.61 -12.16 4.19
CA ALA A 3 23.32 -12.88 4.21
C ALA A 3 23.32 -14.11 5.15
N HIS A 4 24.33 -14.28 6.00
CA HIS A 4 24.50 -15.48 6.84
C HIS A 4 24.38 -16.81 6.07
N ILE A 5 24.73 -16.79 4.78
CA ILE A 5 24.75 -17.97 3.91
C ILE A 5 26.18 -18.46 3.81
N ASP A 6 26.44 -19.66 4.35
CA ASP A 6 27.78 -20.23 4.43
C ASP A 6 28.29 -20.82 3.10
N GLN A 7 27.38 -21.18 2.21
CA GLN A 7 27.73 -21.75 0.91
C GLN A 7 26.91 -21.11 -0.21
N ILE A 8 27.61 -20.45 -1.13
CA ILE A 8 27.04 -19.93 -2.38
C ILE A 8 27.74 -20.68 -3.52
N SER A 9 26.99 -21.40 -4.33
CA SER A 9 27.49 -22.03 -5.55
C SER A 9 26.89 -21.33 -6.79
N LYS A 10 27.69 -21.21 -7.86
CA LYS A 10 27.13 -20.89 -9.19
C LYS A 10 26.31 -22.11 -9.60
N ASN A 11 24.99 -21.99 -9.56
CA ASN A 11 24.13 -23.03 -10.09
C ASN A 11 23.67 -22.63 -11.49
N ASN A 12 24.24 -23.30 -12.51
CA ASN A 12 23.88 -23.08 -13.90
C ASN A 12 22.68 -23.94 -14.33
N ASN A 13 22.18 -24.83 -13.46
CA ASN A 13 21.11 -25.78 -13.81
C ASN A 13 20.17 -26.10 -12.64
N ILE A 14 19.41 -25.09 -12.19
CA ILE A 14 18.43 -25.23 -11.11
C ILE A 14 17.46 -26.40 -11.38
N LYS A 15 17.07 -26.60 -12.64
CA LYS A 15 16.15 -27.67 -13.04
C LYS A 15 16.72 -29.07 -12.76
N GLU A 16 18.00 -29.30 -13.01
CA GLU A 16 18.64 -30.59 -12.69
C GLU A 16 18.72 -30.84 -11.19
N ASP A 17 19.04 -29.81 -10.41
CA ASP A 17 19.08 -29.90 -8.96
C ASP A 17 17.70 -30.19 -8.37
N VAL A 18 16.67 -29.51 -8.83
CA VAL A 18 15.28 -29.77 -8.44
C VAL A 18 14.89 -31.22 -8.76
N ASN A 19 15.17 -31.65 -9.97
CA ASN A 19 14.88 -33.05 -10.37
C ASN A 19 15.63 -34.06 -9.51
N ARG A 20 16.89 -33.82 -9.19
CA ARG A 20 17.70 -34.63 -8.30
C ARG A 20 17.13 -34.73 -6.89
N ILE A 21 16.65 -33.61 -6.35
CA ILE A 21 16.02 -33.54 -5.03
C ILE A 21 14.70 -34.32 -5.04
N LEU A 22 13.85 -34.08 -6.04
CA LEU A 22 12.58 -34.78 -6.20
C LEU A 22 12.77 -36.29 -6.35
N SER A 23 13.82 -36.71 -7.07
CA SER A 23 14.11 -38.15 -7.25
C SER A 23 14.50 -38.85 -5.95
N LYS A 24 14.94 -38.12 -4.94
CA LYS A 24 15.23 -38.62 -3.59
C LYS A 24 13.99 -38.68 -2.69
N GLY A 25 12.83 -38.29 -3.18
CA GLY A 25 11.58 -38.22 -2.40
C GLY A 25 11.52 -37.01 -1.43
N GLU A 26 12.42 -36.04 -1.58
CA GLU A 26 12.40 -34.82 -0.80
C GLU A 26 11.26 -33.90 -1.27
N LYS A 27 10.74 -33.08 -0.37
CA LYS A 27 9.62 -32.16 -0.67
C LYS A 27 10.14 -30.76 -0.91
N PHE A 28 9.51 -30.07 -1.87
CA PHE A 28 9.64 -28.64 -2.04
C PHE A 28 8.47 -27.93 -1.39
N HIS A 29 8.75 -26.75 -0.85
CA HIS A 29 7.76 -25.81 -0.37
C HIS A 29 8.00 -24.48 -1.07
N ILE A 30 7.00 -23.97 -1.76
CA ILE A 30 7.06 -22.68 -2.43
C ILE A 30 5.88 -21.81 -2.01
N LEU A 31 6.05 -20.49 -2.12
CA LEU A 31 4.98 -19.52 -1.93
C LEU A 31 4.15 -19.38 -3.21
N PRO A 32 2.88 -18.99 -3.11
CA PRO A 32 2.07 -18.65 -4.28
C PRO A 32 2.72 -17.52 -5.08
N GLN A 33 2.58 -17.55 -6.40
CA GLN A 33 3.12 -16.53 -7.28
C GLN A 33 1.99 -15.86 -8.06
N TYR A 34 1.96 -14.53 -8.04
CA TYR A 34 1.02 -13.74 -8.84
C TYR A 34 1.65 -13.16 -10.12
N ARG A 35 2.97 -12.91 -10.11
CA ARG A 35 3.71 -12.35 -11.26
C ARG A 35 3.91 -13.39 -12.36
N SER A 36 3.62 -12.99 -13.60
CA SER A 36 3.72 -13.88 -14.76
C SER A 36 5.15 -14.35 -15.04
N ASP A 37 6.15 -13.49 -14.81
CA ASP A 37 7.57 -13.85 -14.97
C ASP A 37 7.99 -14.96 -13.99
N ASN A 38 7.60 -14.85 -12.72
CA ASN A 38 7.88 -15.89 -11.73
C ASN A 38 7.14 -17.19 -12.05
N LYS A 39 5.88 -17.13 -12.50
CA LYS A 39 5.12 -18.32 -12.94
C LYS A 39 5.82 -19.02 -14.09
N GLN A 40 6.33 -18.27 -15.06
CA GLN A 40 7.08 -18.83 -16.17
C GLN A 40 8.35 -19.55 -15.70
N ILE A 41 9.16 -18.91 -14.84
CA ILE A 41 10.38 -19.51 -14.27
C ILE A 41 10.04 -20.81 -13.53
N LEU A 42 9.00 -20.81 -12.70
CA LEU A 42 8.58 -22.02 -11.98
C LEU A 42 8.07 -23.12 -12.92
N SER A 43 7.36 -22.76 -13.99
CA SER A 43 6.91 -23.71 -15.02
C SER A 43 8.09 -24.33 -15.77
N GLU A 44 9.14 -23.56 -16.05
CA GLU A 44 10.38 -24.09 -16.67
C GLU A 44 11.13 -25.05 -15.75
N ILE A 45 11.13 -24.80 -14.43
CA ILE A 45 11.83 -25.63 -13.43
C ILE A 45 11.06 -26.90 -13.11
N PHE A 46 9.78 -26.79 -12.74
CA PHE A 46 8.96 -27.89 -12.23
C PHE A 46 8.09 -28.56 -13.29
N GLY A 47 7.93 -27.95 -14.46
CA GLY A 47 6.99 -28.32 -15.52
C GLY A 47 5.73 -27.46 -15.48
N GLU A 48 5.11 -27.31 -16.64
CA GLU A 48 3.91 -26.51 -16.83
C GLU A 48 2.81 -26.92 -15.84
N ASP A 49 2.30 -25.96 -15.08
CA ASP A 49 1.26 -26.10 -14.06
C ASP A 49 1.53 -27.13 -12.92
N LYS A 50 2.75 -27.67 -12.83
CA LYS A 50 3.09 -28.62 -11.75
C LYS A 50 3.62 -27.95 -10.49
N TRP A 51 4.15 -26.75 -10.60
CA TRP A 51 4.71 -26.02 -9.47
C TRP A 51 3.65 -25.67 -8.41
N GLN A 52 2.37 -25.51 -8.80
CA GLN A 52 1.28 -25.25 -7.85
C GLN A 52 1.11 -26.36 -6.81
N ASN A 53 1.48 -27.61 -7.17
CA ASN A 53 1.43 -28.75 -6.24
C ASN A 53 2.42 -28.64 -5.09
N TYR A 54 3.38 -27.71 -5.18
CA TYR A 54 4.39 -27.46 -4.16
C TYR A 54 4.08 -26.21 -3.30
N ILE A 55 2.97 -25.53 -3.58
CA ILE A 55 2.49 -24.43 -2.71
C ILE A 55 2.16 -25.00 -1.34
N SER A 56 2.78 -24.46 -0.32
CA SER A 56 2.72 -25.00 1.03
C SER A 56 2.07 -24.03 2.00
N MET A 57 0.96 -24.43 2.58
CA MET A 57 0.28 -23.67 3.63
C MET A 57 1.17 -23.50 4.88
N ASP A 58 2.00 -24.49 5.20
CA ASP A 58 2.93 -24.40 6.33
C ASP A 58 3.98 -23.33 6.10
N LEU A 59 4.51 -23.22 4.86
CA LEU A 59 5.44 -22.15 4.49
C LEU A 59 4.75 -20.78 4.51
N ILE A 60 3.55 -20.68 3.95
CA ILE A 60 2.75 -19.45 3.96
C ILE A 60 2.56 -18.96 5.40
N ARG A 61 2.06 -19.81 6.30
CA ARG A 61 1.84 -19.46 7.71
C ARG A 61 3.12 -19.07 8.44
N SER A 62 4.22 -19.79 8.15
CA SER A 62 5.52 -19.48 8.77
C SER A 62 6.04 -18.09 8.33
N VAL A 63 5.92 -17.76 7.04
CA VAL A 63 6.31 -16.45 6.51
C VAL A 63 5.43 -15.34 7.09
N ILE A 64 4.11 -15.55 7.15
CA ILE A 64 3.18 -14.57 7.74
C ILE A 64 3.53 -14.35 9.21
N ALA A 65 3.70 -15.41 10.00
CA ALA A 65 4.05 -15.30 11.41
C ALA A 65 5.35 -14.53 11.64
N GLN A 66 6.34 -14.70 10.77
CA GLN A 66 7.62 -14.00 10.83
C GLN A 66 7.47 -12.51 10.46
N ARG A 67 6.71 -12.19 9.40
CA ARG A 67 6.61 -10.85 8.83
C ARG A 67 5.54 -9.97 9.48
N SER A 68 4.56 -10.56 10.18
CA SER A 68 3.45 -9.79 10.80
C SER A 68 3.94 -8.87 11.92
N ILE A 69 4.96 -9.30 12.68
CA ILE A 69 5.51 -8.50 13.78
C ILE A 69 6.89 -8.02 13.35
N LYS A 70 7.02 -6.71 13.13
CA LYS A 70 8.26 -6.08 12.73
C LYS A 70 9.21 -5.93 13.91
N SER A 71 10.48 -6.29 13.71
CA SER A 71 11.55 -6.01 14.65
C SER A 71 11.87 -4.51 14.70
N GLU A 72 12.61 -4.07 15.70
CA GLU A 72 13.08 -2.69 15.83
C GLU A 72 13.91 -2.24 14.61
N LEU A 73 14.69 -3.14 14.01
CA LEU A 73 15.48 -2.85 12.81
C LEU A 73 14.58 -2.61 11.59
N GLU A 74 13.56 -3.44 11.40
CA GLU A 74 12.59 -3.27 10.31
C GLU A 74 11.79 -1.98 10.47
N VAL A 75 11.37 -1.65 11.69
CA VAL A 75 10.71 -0.37 11.99
C VAL A 75 11.66 0.80 11.70
N GLY A 76 12.95 0.66 12.03
CA GLY A 76 13.98 1.65 11.70
C GLY A 76 14.07 1.93 10.20
N GLU A 77 14.08 0.89 9.36
CA GLU A 77 14.09 1.01 7.90
C GLU A 77 12.83 1.74 7.37
N ILE A 78 11.66 1.42 7.91
CA ILE A 78 10.41 2.13 7.56
C ILE A 78 10.49 3.61 7.94
N ILE A 79 11.02 3.93 9.12
CA ILE A 79 11.17 5.31 9.59
C ILE A 79 12.15 6.08 8.69
N ASP A 80 13.26 5.49 8.30
CA ASP A 80 14.25 6.12 7.41
C ASP A 80 13.63 6.42 6.03
N ALA A 81 12.88 5.48 5.47
CA ALA A 81 12.13 5.70 4.23
C ALA A 81 11.05 6.79 4.39
N MET A 82 10.40 6.85 5.58
CA MET A 82 9.38 7.84 5.90
C MET A 82 9.93 9.29 5.90
N VAL A 83 11.18 9.49 6.29
CA VAL A 83 11.84 10.81 6.21
C VAL A 83 11.90 11.31 4.77
N VAL A 84 12.19 10.42 3.83
CA VAL A 84 12.21 10.76 2.39
C VAL A 84 10.79 10.97 1.86
N THR A 85 9.85 10.11 2.23
CA THR A 85 8.42 10.24 1.90
C THR A 85 7.85 11.57 2.37
N LYS A 86 8.15 11.97 3.61
CA LYS A 86 7.77 13.30 4.12
C LYS A 86 8.30 14.41 3.21
N SER A 87 9.58 14.33 2.83
CA SER A 87 10.20 15.33 1.93
C SER A 87 9.53 15.36 0.55
N MET A 88 9.09 14.21 0.02
CA MET A 88 8.30 14.14 -1.21
C MET A 88 7.00 14.94 -1.09
N HIS A 89 6.23 14.70 -0.04
CA HIS A 89 4.95 15.39 0.18
C HIS A 89 5.13 16.89 0.39
N GLU A 90 6.12 17.30 1.18
CA GLU A 90 6.42 18.71 1.40
C GLU A 90 6.83 19.41 0.09
N MET A 91 7.69 18.80 -0.71
CA MET A 91 8.09 19.33 -2.02
C MET A 91 6.89 19.40 -2.96
N ALA A 92 6.06 18.37 -3.02
CA ALA A 92 4.85 18.36 -3.85
C ALA A 92 3.92 19.52 -3.48
N MET A 93 3.65 19.73 -2.19
CA MET A 93 2.81 20.83 -1.72
C MET A 93 3.39 22.20 -2.07
N MET A 94 4.70 22.39 -1.92
CA MET A 94 5.37 23.66 -2.24
C MET A 94 5.36 23.98 -3.73
N ASN A 95 5.46 22.95 -4.58
CA ASN A 95 5.59 23.12 -6.02
C ASN A 95 4.26 23.07 -6.78
N THR A 96 3.19 22.62 -6.13
CA THR A 96 1.84 22.61 -6.69
C THR A 96 1.33 24.04 -6.89
N LYS A 97 1.06 24.41 -8.15
CA LYS A 97 0.57 25.75 -8.53
C LYS A 97 -0.28 25.63 -9.78
N PRO A 98 -1.29 26.51 -9.96
CA PRO A 98 -2.01 26.60 -11.22
C PRO A 98 -1.06 26.80 -12.42
N GLY A 99 -1.33 26.13 -13.52
CA GLY A 99 -0.57 26.16 -14.74
C GLY A 99 0.56 25.13 -14.86
N LYS A 100 1.01 24.51 -13.77
CA LYS A 100 1.87 23.34 -13.83
C LYS A 100 1.08 22.08 -14.25
N THR A 101 1.76 21.11 -14.81
CA THR A 101 1.18 19.78 -15.06
C THR A 101 1.49 18.83 -13.90
N GLU A 102 0.67 17.81 -13.75
CA GLU A 102 0.93 16.70 -12.81
C GLU A 102 2.31 16.07 -13.10
N GLN A 103 2.64 15.88 -14.39
CA GLN A 103 3.90 15.27 -14.83
C GLN A 103 5.14 16.07 -14.38
N GLU A 104 5.10 17.40 -14.43
CA GLU A 104 6.24 18.23 -14.01
C GLU A 104 6.59 17.99 -12.54
N ILE A 105 5.58 17.87 -11.68
CA ILE A 105 5.80 17.65 -10.24
C ILE A 105 6.23 16.20 -9.98
N VAL A 106 5.63 15.21 -10.66
CA VAL A 106 6.02 13.79 -10.51
C VAL A 106 7.47 13.57 -10.88
N VAL A 107 7.99 14.22 -11.92
CA VAL A 107 9.42 14.15 -12.29
C VAL A 107 10.32 14.69 -11.16
N GLU A 108 9.92 15.77 -10.52
CA GLU A 108 10.64 16.33 -9.37
C GLU A 108 10.62 15.35 -8.16
N LEU A 109 9.47 14.69 -7.90
CA LEU A 109 9.34 13.65 -6.86
C LEU A 109 10.29 12.49 -7.09
N VAL A 110 10.28 11.92 -8.29
CA VAL A 110 11.16 10.81 -8.67
C VAL A 110 12.63 11.21 -8.52
N SER A 111 12.99 12.41 -8.99
CA SER A 111 14.35 12.93 -8.88
C SER A 111 14.81 13.10 -7.44
N LEU A 112 13.92 13.60 -6.55
CA LEU A 112 14.21 13.72 -5.13
C LEU A 112 14.53 12.36 -4.51
N VAL A 113 13.69 11.35 -4.73
CA VAL A 113 13.87 10.01 -4.15
C VAL A 113 15.17 9.36 -4.65
N HIS A 114 15.41 9.41 -5.97
CA HIS A 114 16.64 8.86 -6.54
C HIS A 114 17.90 9.59 -6.08
N SER A 115 17.83 10.89 -5.79
CA SER A 115 18.96 11.64 -5.22
C SER A 115 19.37 11.16 -3.82
N LYS A 116 18.49 10.43 -3.12
CA LYS A 116 18.76 9.81 -1.82
C LYS A 116 19.33 8.38 -1.96
N GLY A 117 19.49 7.88 -3.18
CA GLY A 117 20.01 6.53 -3.46
C GLY A 117 19.00 5.42 -3.13
N ILE A 118 17.71 5.75 -3.09
CA ILE A 118 16.58 4.83 -2.92
C ILE A 118 15.58 5.01 -4.06
N ARG A 119 14.45 4.30 -4.01
CA ARG A 119 13.44 4.34 -5.06
C ARG A 119 12.04 4.58 -4.49
N LEU A 120 11.10 4.85 -5.36
CA LEU A 120 9.68 4.86 -4.99
C LEU A 120 9.25 3.44 -4.61
N ALA A 121 8.43 3.32 -3.57
CA ALA A 121 7.81 2.05 -3.18
C ALA A 121 6.82 1.56 -4.26
N TYR A 122 6.16 2.49 -4.93
CA TYR A 122 5.25 2.26 -6.05
C TYR A 122 5.16 3.52 -6.93
N PRO A 123 4.66 3.42 -8.17
CA PRO A 123 4.38 4.60 -8.99
C PRO A 123 3.39 5.51 -8.28
N SER A 124 3.80 6.74 -7.96
CA SER A 124 2.95 7.67 -7.20
C SER A 124 1.64 7.95 -7.93
N ILE A 125 0.54 7.99 -7.18
CA ILE A 125 -0.71 8.57 -7.65
C ILE A 125 -0.65 10.06 -7.37
N PHE A 126 -0.70 10.86 -8.41
CA PHE A 126 -0.61 12.31 -8.30
C PHE A 126 -1.60 12.96 -9.27
N THR A 127 -2.78 13.32 -8.77
CA THR A 127 -3.88 13.64 -9.66
C THR A 127 -4.90 14.62 -9.08
N VAL A 128 -5.47 15.47 -9.95
CA VAL A 128 -6.68 16.25 -9.67
C VAL A 128 -7.98 15.45 -9.88
N ARG A 129 -7.87 14.19 -10.31
CA ARG A 129 -8.96 13.24 -10.53
C ARG A 129 -8.95 12.15 -9.46
N GLY A 130 -8.92 12.53 -8.18
CA GLY A 130 -8.86 11.61 -7.04
C GLY A 130 -10.03 10.62 -6.95
N GLU A 131 -11.12 10.84 -7.67
CA GLU A 131 -12.22 9.87 -7.80
C GLU A 131 -11.86 8.63 -8.63
N ILE A 132 -10.74 8.67 -9.36
CA ILE A 132 -10.19 7.52 -10.09
C ILE A 132 -9.12 6.90 -9.21
N LEU A 133 -9.48 5.79 -8.55
CA LEU A 133 -8.53 5.05 -7.72
C LEU A 133 -7.38 4.53 -8.59
N HIS A 134 -6.15 4.58 -8.06
CA HIS A 134 -4.92 4.14 -8.74
C HIS A 134 -4.68 4.82 -10.10
N ASN A 135 -5.04 6.11 -10.23
CA ASN A 135 -4.78 6.88 -11.44
C ASN A 135 -3.28 7.16 -11.58
N GLN A 136 -2.63 6.55 -12.57
CA GLN A 136 -1.21 6.74 -12.90
C GLN A 136 -1.01 7.60 -14.15
N SER A 137 -2.04 8.32 -14.60
CA SER A 137 -1.94 9.30 -15.68
C SER A 137 -1.63 10.68 -15.11
N TYR A 138 -0.61 11.34 -15.63
CA TYR A 138 -0.13 12.64 -15.14
C TYR A 138 -0.36 13.77 -16.16
N GLY A 139 -1.40 13.64 -16.99
CA GLY A 139 -1.64 14.53 -18.12
C GLY A 139 -2.39 15.82 -17.81
N SER A 140 -2.90 15.98 -16.60
CA SER A 140 -3.72 17.16 -16.27
C SER A 140 -2.86 18.38 -15.99
N THR A 141 -3.34 19.54 -16.46
CA THR A 141 -2.83 20.85 -16.02
C THR A 141 -3.60 21.30 -14.77
N LEU A 142 -2.88 21.65 -13.73
CA LEU A 142 -3.42 22.07 -12.45
C LEU A 142 -4.12 23.42 -12.58
N GLN A 143 -5.34 23.54 -12.05
CA GLN A 143 -6.16 24.72 -12.15
C GLN A 143 -6.58 25.25 -10.76
N ASP A 144 -6.92 26.52 -10.70
CA ASP A 144 -7.52 27.12 -9.50
C ASP A 144 -8.83 26.41 -9.13
N GLY A 145 -9.07 26.25 -7.83
CA GLY A 145 -10.26 25.61 -7.29
C GLY A 145 -10.22 24.08 -7.25
N GLN A 146 -9.21 23.44 -7.84
CA GLN A 146 -9.07 21.98 -7.78
C GLN A 146 -8.41 21.53 -6.46
N LEU A 147 -8.76 20.31 -6.04
CA LEU A 147 -7.98 19.53 -5.07
C LEU A 147 -7.00 18.64 -5.84
N LEU A 148 -5.83 18.42 -5.25
CA LEU A 148 -4.83 17.48 -5.72
C LEU A 148 -4.68 16.37 -4.68
N LEU A 149 -4.74 15.14 -5.12
CA LEU A 149 -4.41 13.97 -4.33
C LEU A 149 -3.00 13.53 -4.70
N HIS A 150 -2.15 13.40 -3.70
CA HIS A 150 -0.83 12.80 -3.79
C HIS A 150 -0.76 11.59 -2.86
N ASP A 151 -0.61 10.43 -3.45
CA ASP A 151 -0.39 9.15 -2.80
C ASP A 151 0.96 8.60 -3.28
N GLY A 152 1.91 8.49 -2.37
CA GLY A 152 3.27 8.12 -2.71
C GLY A 152 4.12 7.82 -1.49
N GLY A 153 5.06 6.90 -1.69
CA GLY A 153 6.00 6.48 -0.69
C GLY A 153 7.37 6.14 -1.27
N ALA A 154 8.38 6.19 -0.44
CA ALA A 154 9.72 5.72 -0.74
C ALA A 154 9.93 4.30 -0.19
N GLU A 155 10.88 3.58 -0.78
CA GLU A 155 11.33 2.27 -0.33
C GLU A 155 12.77 2.41 0.20
N SER A 156 13.05 1.89 1.40
CA SER A 156 14.39 1.92 1.99
C SER A 156 15.40 1.09 1.17
N LYS A 157 16.68 1.16 1.52
CA LYS A 157 17.73 0.33 0.90
C LYS A 157 17.53 -1.15 1.15
N GLU A 158 16.92 -1.50 2.27
CA GLU A 158 16.59 -2.88 2.66
C GLU A 158 15.16 -3.28 2.24
N HIS A 159 14.58 -2.50 1.30
CA HIS A 159 13.29 -2.76 0.65
C HIS A 159 12.05 -2.65 1.54
N TYR A 160 12.10 -1.90 2.62
CA TYR A 160 10.91 -1.58 3.41
C TYR A 160 10.19 -0.38 2.82
N ALA A 161 8.90 -0.56 2.57
CA ALA A 161 8.05 0.42 1.93
C ALA A 161 7.45 1.42 2.92
N THR A 162 7.09 2.59 2.39
CA THR A 162 6.21 3.57 3.05
C THR A 162 5.07 3.92 2.13
N ASP A 163 3.96 4.38 2.72
CA ASP A 163 2.73 4.68 2.01
C ASP A 163 1.99 5.83 2.72
N ILE A 164 1.89 6.98 2.05
CA ILE A 164 1.23 8.18 2.57
C ILE A 164 0.39 8.82 1.48
N THR A 165 -0.89 9.06 1.79
CA THR A 165 -1.77 9.87 0.96
C THR A 165 -2.05 11.22 1.60
N ARG A 166 -1.98 12.29 0.81
CA ARG A 166 -2.40 13.65 1.21
C ARG A 166 -3.19 14.31 0.10
N THR A 167 -4.30 14.94 0.48
CA THR A 167 -5.12 15.75 -0.44
C THR A 167 -5.07 17.21 -0.01
N TYR A 168 -4.82 18.12 -0.95
CA TYR A 168 -4.69 19.55 -0.67
C TYR A 168 -5.12 20.39 -1.89
N PRO A 169 -5.53 21.65 -1.68
CA PRO A 169 -5.94 22.52 -2.78
C PRO A 169 -4.73 23.01 -3.59
N VAL A 170 -4.87 23.03 -4.92
CA VAL A 170 -3.82 23.49 -5.86
C VAL A 170 -3.34 24.91 -5.54
N THR A 171 -4.20 25.77 -5.03
CA THR A 171 -3.87 27.15 -4.64
C THR A 171 -3.45 27.33 -3.18
N GLY A 172 -3.35 26.23 -2.42
CA GLY A 172 -3.05 26.28 -0.98
C GLY A 172 -4.21 26.77 -0.10
N ARG A 173 -5.41 27.01 -0.67
CA ARG A 173 -6.59 27.47 0.07
C ARG A 173 -7.81 26.64 -0.28
N PHE A 174 -8.42 26.03 0.74
CA PHE A 174 -9.69 25.34 0.61
C PHE A 174 -10.85 26.31 0.41
N SER A 175 -11.78 26.00 -0.47
CA SER A 175 -13.13 26.56 -0.42
C SER A 175 -13.86 26.04 0.84
N SER A 176 -14.93 26.71 1.26
CA SER A 176 -15.69 26.27 2.44
C SER A 176 -16.19 24.83 2.33
N LYS A 177 -16.68 24.44 1.13
CA LYS A 177 -17.18 23.08 0.87
C LYS A 177 -16.04 22.04 0.92
N GLN A 178 -14.91 22.35 0.29
CA GLN A 178 -13.72 21.47 0.34
C GLN A 178 -13.23 21.29 1.77
N LYS A 179 -13.15 22.38 2.53
CA LYS A 179 -12.73 22.35 3.94
C LYS A 179 -13.63 21.45 4.77
N SER A 180 -14.97 21.58 4.63
CA SER A 180 -15.91 20.75 5.40
C SER A 180 -15.72 19.25 5.12
N ILE A 181 -15.51 18.85 3.85
CA ILE A 181 -15.23 17.44 3.51
C ILE A 181 -13.85 17.01 4.04
N TYR A 182 -12.84 17.87 3.89
CA TYR A 182 -11.49 17.58 4.39
C TYR A 182 -11.47 17.34 5.90
N GLU A 183 -12.19 18.15 6.66
CA GLU A 183 -12.30 18.04 8.12
C GLU A 183 -12.98 16.73 8.56
N ILE A 184 -13.95 16.23 7.77
CA ILE A 184 -14.54 14.90 8.02
C ILE A 184 -13.48 13.81 7.86
N VAL A 185 -12.74 13.81 6.74
CA VAL A 185 -11.70 12.82 6.46
C VAL A 185 -10.56 12.90 7.47
N LEU A 186 -10.14 14.11 7.84
CA LEU A 186 -9.12 14.33 8.88
C LEU A 186 -9.57 13.73 10.21
N LYS A 187 -10.82 13.99 10.61
CA LYS A 187 -11.39 13.39 11.83
C LYS A 187 -11.43 11.87 11.76
N MET A 188 -11.81 11.29 10.61
CA MET A 188 -11.75 9.82 10.43
C MET A 188 -10.34 9.30 10.72
N GLN A 189 -9.31 9.93 10.14
CA GLN A 189 -7.91 9.53 10.31
C GLN A 189 -7.45 9.67 11.77
N GLU A 190 -7.67 10.84 12.38
CA GLU A 190 -7.20 11.14 13.73
C GLU A 190 -7.87 10.25 14.78
N ASP A 191 -9.20 10.10 14.72
CA ASP A 191 -9.95 9.28 15.68
C ASP A 191 -9.54 7.81 15.58
N VAL A 192 -9.33 7.29 14.35
CA VAL A 192 -8.84 5.92 14.14
C VAL A 192 -7.44 5.76 14.73
N ILE A 193 -6.49 6.64 14.41
CA ILE A 193 -5.11 6.57 14.92
C ILE A 193 -5.11 6.57 16.46
N GLN A 194 -5.92 7.42 17.09
CA GLN A 194 -6.03 7.51 18.54
C GLN A 194 -6.68 6.26 19.17
N SER A 195 -7.51 5.55 18.42
CA SER A 195 -8.22 4.36 18.87
C SER A 195 -7.45 3.06 18.65
N LEU A 196 -6.37 3.09 17.85
CA LEU A 196 -5.54 1.93 17.60
C LEU A 196 -4.79 1.49 18.86
N SER A 197 -4.91 0.22 19.19
CA SER A 197 -4.17 -0.42 20.28
C SER A 197 -4.03 -1.93 20.00
N PRO A 198 -3.09 -2.64 20.64
CA PRO A 198 -3.08 -4.09 20.60
C PRO A 198 -4.47 -4.67 20.96
N GLU A 199 -4.85 -5.75 20.32
CA GLU A 199 -6.13 -6.47 20.52
C GLU A 199 -7.39 -5.80 19.91
N VAL A 200 -7.29 -4.57 19.38
CA VAL A 200 -8.40 -3.96 18.63
C VAL A 200 -8.47 -4.59 17.25
N LYS A 201 -9.65 -5.04 16.84
CA LYS A 201 -9.85 -5.56 15.50
C LYS A 201 -9.82 -4.42 14.47
N TYR A 202 -9.08 -4.60 13.39
CA TYR A 202 -8.98 -3.60 12.34
C TYR A 202 -10.33 -3.30 11.67
N LEU A 203 -11.22 -4.30 11.60
CA LEU A 203 -12.60 -4.13 11.16
C LEU A 203 -13.37 -3.11 12.02
N ASP A 204 -13.16 -3.11 13.36
CA ASP A 204 -13.83 -2.14 14.24
C ASP A 204 -13.34 -0.71 13.94
N MET A 205 -12.07 -0.56 13.56
CA MET A 205 -11.50 0.72 13.11
C MET A 205 -12.08 1.17 11.79
N HIS A 206 -12.28 0.25 10.84
CA HIS A 206 -12.98 0.56 9.59
C HIS A 206 -14.44 1.01 9.85
N ARG A 207 -15.15 0.33 10.74
CA ARG A 207 -16.51 0.73 11.14
C ARG A 207 -16.53 2.10 11.84
N LEU A 208 -15.52 2.41 12.67
CA LEU A 208 -15.36 3.73 13.29
C LEU A 208 -15.20 4.81 12.22
N ALA A 209 -14.30 4.64 11.27
CA ALA A 209 -14.10 5.56 10.16
C ALA A 209 -15.39 5.74 9.33
N SER A 210 -16.07 4.65 9.01
CA SER A 210 -17.35 4.66 8.28
C SER A 210 -18.43 5.44 9.04
N ARG A 211 -18.53 5.28 10.35
CA ARG A 211 -19.45 6.03 11.21
C ARG A 211 -19.18 7.53 11.13
N ILE A 212 -17.92 7.95 11.31
CA ILE A 212 -17.53 9.36 11.26
C ILE A 212 -17.84 9.95 9.88
N CYS A 213 -17.55 9.20 8.81
CA CYS A 213 -17.89 9.58 7.44
C CYS A 213 -19.40 9.84 7.29
N ILE A 214 -20.24 8.88 7.67
CA ILE A 214 -21.70 8.96 7.55
C ILE A 214 -22.23 10.15 8.38
N GLU A 215 -21.81 10.31 9.62
CA GLU A 215 -22.26 11.40 10.51
C GLU A 215 -21.84 12.76 9.94
N GLY A 216 -20.62 12.89 9.44
CA GLY A 216 -20.14 14.09 8.77
C GLY A 216 -20.96 14.43 7.53
N LEU A 217 -21.23 13.46 6.66
CA LEU A 217 -22.05 13.65 5.46
C LEU A 217 -23.50 13.97 5.79
N LYS A 218 -24.04 13.40 6.88
CA LYS A 218 -25.38 13.74 7.37
C LYS A 218 -25.44 15.21 7.86
N SER A 219 -24.41 15.66 8.58
CA SER A 219 -24.35 17.06 9.04
C SER A 219 -24.34 18.07 7.88
N MET A 220 -23.81 17.66 6.72
CA MET A 220 -23.81 18.42 5.47
C MET A 220 -25.08 18.26 4.65
N GLY A 221 -26.05 17.44 5.09
CA GLY A 221 -27.29 17.15 4.35
C GLY A 221 -27.09 16.23 3.12
N ILE A 222 -25.91 15.63 2.95
CA ILE A 222 -25.60 14.74 1.82
C ILE A 222 -26.18 13.33 2.05
N MET A 223 -26.17 12.87 3.30
CA MET A 223 -26.77 11.59 3.71
C MET A 223 -27.94 11.81 4.67
N LYS A 224 -28.81 10.80 4.79
CA LYS A 224 -29.97 10.80 5.68
C LYS A 224 -30.15 9.39 6.30
N GLY A 225 -30.99 9.28 7.30
CA GLY A 225 -31.36 8.01 7.94
C GLY A 225 -30.58 7.71 9.21
N ASN A 226 -30.71 6.48 9.71
CA ASN A 226 -30.00 6.00 10.89
C ASN A 226 -28.53 5.70 10.53
N THR A 227 -27.60 6.03 11.40
CA THR A 227 -26.15 5.85 11.11
C THR A 227 -25.78 4.36 11.13
N GLU A 228 -26.29 3.58 12.09
CA GLU A 228 -25.98 2.14 12.17
C GLU A 228 -26.54 1.37 10.96
N ASP A 229 -27.79 1.63 10.61
CA ASP A 229 -28.40 1.02 9.43
C ASP A 229 -27.61 1.35 8.14
N ALA A 230 -27.08 2.56 8.04
CA ALA A 230 -26.26 2.98 6.92
C ALA A 230 -24.88 2.29 6.89
N ILE A 231 -24.28 2.03 8.07
CA ILE A 231 -23.03 1.26 8.17
C ILE A 231 -23.26 -0.18 7.74
N ASP A 232 -24.30 -0.82 8.30
CA ASP A 232 -24.61 -2.23 8.03
C ASP A 232 -25.02 -2.46 6.57
N ALA A 233 -25.66 -1.46 5.93
CA ALA A 233 -25.97 -1.45 4.51
C ALA A 233 -24.78 -1.10 3.60
N GLY A 234 -23.62 -0.76 4.15
CA GLY A 234 -22.44 -0.35 3.38
C GLY A 234 -22.60 1.00 2.66
N ALA A 235 -23.52 1.87 3.10
CA ALA A 235 -23.82 3.13 2.41
C ALA A 235 -22.64 4.11 2.37
N HIS A 236 -21.68 3.98 3.29
CA HIS A 236 -20.42 4.72 3.29
C HIS A 236 -19.58 4.45 2.03
N ALA A 237 -19.67 3.25 1.46
CA ALA A 237 -18.86 2.84 0.32
C ALA A 237 -19.09 3.69 -0.95
N LEU A 238 -20.18 4.45 -1.03
CA LEU A 238 -20.37 5.44 -2.09
C LEU A 238 -19.34 6.58 -2.04
N PHE A 239 -18.81 6.88 -0.86
CA PHE A 239 -17.86 7.99 -0.62
C PHE A 239 -16.50 7.50 -0.10
N PHE A 240 -16.48 6.33 0.51
CA PHE A 240 -15.30 5.66 1.06
C PHE A 240 -15.30 4.19 0.59
N PRO A 241 -14.93 3.94 -0.70
CA PRO A 241 -15.16 2.64 -1.35
C PRO A 241 -14.06 1.60 -1.10
N HIS A 242 -12.98 1.95 -0.41
CA HIS A 242 -11.83 1.07 -0.18
C HIS A 242 -11.69 0.69 1.30
N GLY A 243 -10.83 -0.27 1.61
CA GLY A 243 -10.45 -0.61 2.98
C GLY A 243 -9.83 0.58 3.72
N LEU A 244 -9.86 0.54 5.06
CA LEU A 244 -9.25 1.57 5.89
C LEU A 244 -7.73 1.69 5.67
N GLY A 245 -7.07 0.55 5.45
CA GLY A 245 -5.65 0.44 5.25
C GLY A 245 -5.23 -1.03 5.18
N HIS A 246 -3.95 -1.29 5.22
CA HIS A 246 -3.35 -2.59 5.04
C HIS A 246 -2.06 -2.71 5.86
N MET A 247 -1.49 -3.91 5.97
CA MET A 247 -0.16 -4.09 6.52
C MET A 247 0.89 -3.43 5.64
N LEU A 248 1.98 -3.00 6.24
CA LEU A 248 3.11 -2.35 5.59
C LEU A 248 4.41 -3.05 6.01
N GLY A 249 5.33 -3.25 5.07
CA GLY A 249 6.60 -3.91 5.35
C GLY A 249 7.50 -3.98 4.11
N LEU A 250 7.95 -5.17 3.75
CA LEU A 250 8.72 -5.43 2.52
C LEU A 250 7.89 -5.20 1.25
N ASP A 251 6.59 -5.28 1.35
CA ASP A 251 5.66 -4.86 0.31
C ASP A 251 4.79 -3.72 0.85
N VAL A 252 4.27 -2.86 -0.03
CA VAL A 252 3.33 -1.79 0.34
C VAL A 252 2.06 -2.41 0.93
N HIS A 253 1.45 -3.36 0.20
CA HIS A 253 0.40 -4.25 0.69
C HIS A 253 1.05 -5.53 1.21
N ASP A 254 1.56 -5.46 2.44
CA ASP A 254 2.46 -6.49 2.96
C ASP A 254 1.74 -7.83 3.11
N MET A 255 2.30 -8.86 2.46
CA MET A 255 1.85 -10.26 2.49
C MET A 255 0.49 -10.57 1.82
N GLU A 256 -0.25 -9.62 1.26
CA GLU A 256 -1.54 -9.88 0.60
C GLU A 256 -1.42 -10.92 -0.52
N ALA A 257 -0.27 -10.95 -1.23
CA ALA A 257 0.02 -11.95 -2.25
C ALA A 257 0.09 -13.40 -1.72
N LEU A 258 0.13 -13.61 -0.41
CA LEU A 258 0.07 -14.92 0.24
C LEU A 258 -1.36 -15.42 0.47
N GLY A 259 -2.35 -14.61 0.12
CA GLY A 259 -3.78 -14.84 0.30
C GLY A 259 -4.35 -13.99 1.44
N GLU A 260 -5.33 -13.18 1.11
CA GLU A 260 -5.95 -12.23 2.04
C GLU A 260 -6.50 -12.91 3.29
N ASP A 261 -7.16 -14.06 3.13
CA ASP A 261 -7.67 -14.87 4.24
C ASP A 261 -6.56 -15.34 5.21
N ASN A 262 -5.33 -15.53 4.68
CA ASN A 262 -4.21 -15.99 5.49
C ASN A 262 -3.56 -14.86 6.31
N VAL A 263 -3.73 -13.61 5.90
CA VAL A 263 -3.18 -12.42 6.58
C VAL A 263 -4.20 -11.68 7.43
N GLY A 264 -5.42 -12.24 7.57
CA GLY A 264 -6.44 -11.74 8.49
C GLY A 264 -7.47 -10.80 7.85
N TYR A 265 -7.58 -10.79 6.53
CA TYR A 265 -8.66 -10.11 5.81
C TYR A 265 -9.81 -11.08 5.50
N ASP A 266 -10.29 -11.79 6.51
CA ASP A 266 -11.44 -12.67 6.39
C ASP A 266 -12.73 -11.85 6.25
N SER A 267 -13.66 -12.38 5.45
CA SER A 267 -14.97 -11.75 5.15
C SER A 267 -15.92 -11.75 6.34
#